data_97f4079ae25224e94b869c30f7b9043e
#
_entry.id   97f4079ae25224e94b869c30f7b9043e
#
_cell.length_a   1.000
_cell.length_b   1.000
_cell.length_c   1.000
_cell.angle_alpha   90.00
_cell.angle_beta   90.00
_cell.angle_gamma   90.00
#
_symmetry.space_group_name_H-M   'P 1'
#
loop_
_entity.id
_entity.type
_entity.pdbx_description
1 polymer ?
#
loop_
_entity_poly.entity_id
_entity_poly.type
_entity_poly.pdbx_seq_one_letter_code
_entity_poly.pdbx_strand_id
1 'polypeptide(L)'
;LTEYGLVAEEYGGETMFVNISAKGRVNIDGLLEAVLLTADAALDLRAPVDGPAQGVAIEAHLDRGRGPVATVLVQKGTLNIGDAIVAGRAYGRVRAMLDDNMRPMETAVPSQPVLVLGLTAVPGAGDTFLAADDDRTARQIAEQRQARRRAAEMAISGRRRTLEDLFDQLKDGEKSSLNLIIKGDGSGSVEALEDALVKLEVSDEVTLRIIHRGVIIPMRARNS
;
A
#
# COMPACT_ATOMS: atom_id res chain seq x y z
N LEU A 1 -1.62 -27.17 16.69
CA LEU A 1 -2.25 -26.66 15.48
C LEU A 1 -3.61 -27.32 15.21
N THR A 2 -3.79 -28.58 15.62
CA THR A 2 -5.09 -29.28 15.55
C THR A 2 -6.21 -28.55 16.29
N GLU A 3 -5.92 -27.87 17.40
CA GLU A 3 -6.88 -27.00 18.11
C GLU A 3 -7.45 -25.87 17.26
N TYR A 4 -6.70 -25.45 16.24
CA TYR A 4 -7.09 -24.43 15.26
C TYR A 4 -7.65 -25.03 13.95
N GLY A 5 -7.95 -26.33 13.95
CA GLY A 5 -8.51 -27.02 12.79
C GLY A 5 -7.49 -27.34 11.67
N LEU A 6 -6.19 -27.18 11.94
CA LEU A 6 -5.13 -27.55 11.01
C LEU A 6 -4.64 -28.96 11.31
N VAL A 7 -4.98 -29.89 10.44
CA VAL A 7 -4.56 -31.30 10.54
C VAL A 7 -3.52 -31.56 9.46
N ALA A 8 -2.38 -32.14 9.85
CA ALA A 8 -1.32 -32.48 8.91
C ALA A 8 -1.74 -33.62 7.98
N GLU A 9 -1.23 -33.60 6.75
CA GLU A 9 -1.46 -34.64 5.74
C GLU A 9 -1.09 -36.05 6.27
N GLU A 10 -0.01 -36.15 7.05
CA GLU A 10 0.42 -37.38 7.73
C GLU A 10 -0.65 -37.96 8.66
N TYR A 11 -1.57 -37.14 9.14
CA TYR A 11 -2.67 -37.53 10.02
C TYR A 11 -4.05 -37.52 9.33
N GLY A 12 -4.03 -37.51 7.96
CA GLY A 12 -5.26 -37.54 7.17
C GLY A 12 -5.89 -36.15 6.96
N GLY A 13 -5.16 -35.07 7.19
CA GLY A 13 -5.54 -33.70 6.85
C GLY A 13 -5.17 -33.33 5.44
N GLU A 14 -5.44 -32.07 5.09
CA GLU A 14 -5.13 -31.51 3.76
C GLU A 14 -3.96 -30.50 3.82
N THR A 15 -3.35 -30.30 4.99
CA THR A 15 -2.32 -29.27 5.19
C THR A 15 -0.93 -29.89 5.24
N MET A 16 -0.06 -29.45 4.34
CA MET A 16 1.36 -29.86 4.37
C MET A 16 2.10 -29.13 5.50
N PHE A 17 2.79 -29.91 6.35
CA PHE A 17 3.64 -29.38 7.42
C PHE A 17 5.11 -29.59 7.04
N VAL A 18 5.89 -28.50 6.99
CA VAL A 18 7.31 -28.55 6.68
C VAL A 18 8.11 -27.97 7.84
N ASN A 19 8.94 -28.81 8.46
CA ASN A 19 9.84 -28.39 9.52
C ASN A 19 11.07 -27.70 8.92
N ILE A 20 11.30 -26.44 9.28
CA ILE A 20 12.40 -25.64 8.77
C ILE A 20 13.20 -24.97 9.89
N SER A 21 14.43 -24.59 9.57
CA SER A 21 15.20 -23.64 10.35
C SER A 21 15.63 -22.48 9.44
N ALA A 22 14.96 -21.33 9.57
CA ALA A 22 15.30 -20.15 8.78
C ALA A 22 16.74 -19.66 9.06
N LYS A 23 17.15 -19.63 10.34
CA LYS A 23 18.50 -19.23 10.75
C LYS A 23 19.57 -20.23 10.27
N GLY A 24 19.29 -21.54 10.38
CA GLY A 24 20.18 -22.61 9.96
C GLY A 24 20.09 -22.93 8.47
N ARG A 25 19.16 -22.32 7.74
CA ARG A 25 18.84 -22.63 6.32
C ARG A 25 18.59 -24.11 6.08
N VAL A 26 17.95 -24.78 7.06
CA VAL A 26 17.62 -26.20 6.95
C VAL A 26 16.26 -26.37 6.33
N ASN A 27 16.17 -27.23 5.31
CA ASN A 27 14.93 -27.64 4.62
C ASN A 27 14.12 -26.47 4.03
N ILE A 28 14.80 -25.40 3.56
CA ILE A 28 14.13 -24.28 2.89
C ILE A 28 13.63 -24.70 1.51
N ASP A 29 14.42 -25.51 0.79
CA ASP A 29 14.02 -26.02 -0.53
C ASP A 29 12.74 -26.88 -0.43
N GLY A 30 12.65 -27.76 0.59
CA GLY A 30 11.43 -28.52 0.85
C GLY A 30 10.20 -27.65 1.16
N LEU A 31 10.38 -26.50 1.83
CA LEU A 31 9.31 -25.53 2.00
C LEU A 31 8.87 -24.93 0.67
N LEU A 32 9.83 -24.54 -0.18
CA LEU A 32 9.53 -23.96 -1.50
C LEU A 32 8.82 -24.98 -2.41
N GLU A 33 9.27 -26.23 -2.41
CA GLU A 33 8.61 -27.33 -3.12
C GLU A 33 7.15 -27.53 -2.63
N ALA A 34 6.92 -27.53 -1.31
CA ALA A 34 5.58 -27.66 -0.75
C ALA A 34 4.67 -26.49 -1.15
N VAL A 35 5.19 -25.26 -1.16
CA VAL A 35 4.45 -24.07 -1.62
C VAL A 35 4.09 -24.18 -3.11
N LEU A 36 5.04 -24.56 -3.96
CA LEU A 36 4.80 -24.74 -5.39
C LEU A 36 3.78 -25.87 -5.65
N LEU A 37 3.94 -27.00 -4.98
CA LEU A 37 3.01 -28.11 -5.11
C LEU A 37 1.59 -27.74 -4.70
N THR A 38 1.45 -27.01 -3.60
CA THR A 38 0.13 -26.52 -3.15
C THR A 38 -0.47 -25.54 -4.15
N ALA A 39 0.35 -24.64 -4.71
CA ALA A 39 -0.11 -23.68 -5.71
C ALA A 39 -0.56 -24.37 -7.00
N ASP A 40 0.18 -25.36 -7.46
CA ASP A 40 -0.08 -26.04 -8.75
C ASP A 40 -1.19 -27.11 -8.66
N ALA A 41 -1.29 -27.82 -7.53
CA ALA A 41 -2.19 -28.96 -7.38
C ALA A 41 -3.50 -28.61 -6.66
N ALA A 42 -3.45 -27.74 -5.64
CA ALA A 42 -4.61 -27.46 -4.80
C ALA A 42 -5.37 -26.18 -5.18
N LEU A 43 -4.74 -25.25 -5.92
CA LEU A 43 -5.31 -23.95 -6.25
C LEU A 43 -5.50 -23.78 -7.76
N ASP A 44 -6.69 -23.37 -8.17
CA ASP A 44 -6.97 -22.94 -9.56
C ASP A 44 -6.69 -21.43 -9.70
N LEU A 45 -5.40 -21.06 -9.84
CA LEU A 45 -4.91 -19.69 -9.89
C LEU A 45 -4.95 -19.14 -11.31
N ARG A 46 -6.16 -18.90 -11.83
CA ARG A 46 -6.38 -18.34 -13.17
C ARG A 46 -6.84 -16.90 -13.09
N ALA A 47 -6.36 -16.09 -14.01
CA ALA A 47 -6.83 -14.72 -14.20
C ALA A 47 -7.01 -14.41 -15.69
N PRO A 48 -8.04 -13.65 -16.09
CA PRO A 48 -8.21 -13.22 -17.47
C PRO A 48 -7.07 -12.29 -17.87
N VAL A 49 -6.45 -12.56 -19.01
CA VAL A 49 -5.39 -11.74 -19.59
C VAL A 49 -5.98 -10.67 -20.50
N ASP A 50 -7.12 -10.98 -21.12
CA ASP A 50 -7.80 -10.06 -22.02
C ASP A 50 -8.55 -8.95 -21.24
N GLY A 51 -8.56 -7.76 -21.82
CA GLY A 51 -9.28 -6.60 -21.31
C GLY A 51 -8.43 -5.62 -20.50
N PRO A 52 -9.07 -4.57 -19.95
CA PRO A 52 -8.38 -3.50 -19.24
C PRO A 52 -7.71 -4.01 -17.95
N ALA A 53 -6.48 -3.56 -17.74
CA ALA A 53 -5.72 -3.94 -16.57
C ALA A 53 -6.37 -3.48 -15.26
N GLN A 54 -6.37 -4.35 -14.28
CA GLN A 54 -6.80 -4.07 -12.91
C GLN A 54 -5.84 -4.73 -11.93
N GLY A 55 -5.68 -4.10 -10.76
CA GLY A 55 -4.82 -4.64 -9.72
C GLY A 55 -4.69 -3.70 -8.53
N VAL A 56 -3.56 -3.78 -7.86
CA VAL A 56 -3.29 -3.04 -6.62
C VAL A 56 -1.93 -2.36 -6.68
N ALA A 57 -1.84 -1.15 -6.13
CA ALA A 57 -0.57 -0.49 -5.90
C ALA A 57 0.06 -1.07 -4.63
N ILE A 58 1.23 -1.70 -4.76
CA ILE A 58 1.96 -2.29 -3.64
C ILE A 58 2.70 -1.20 -2.88
N GLU A 59 3.39 -0.35 -3.63
CA GLU A 59 4.20 0.74 -3.10
C GLU A 59 4.18 1.91 -4.07
N ALA A 60 4.34 3.11 -3.54
CA ALA A 60 4.48 4.30 -4.37
C ALA A 60 5.29 5.38 -3.64
N HIS A 61 6.10 6.09 -4.40
CA HIS A 61 6.93 7.17 -3.88
C HIS A 61 7.11 8.28 -4.93
N LEU A 62 7.68 9.37 -4.50
CA LEU A 62 8.01 10.49 -5.39
C LEU A 62 9.51 10.43 -5.72
N ASP A 63 9.83 10.01 -6.94
CA ASP A 63 11.20 10.00 -7.44
C ASP A 63 11.63 11.40 -7.92
N ARG A 64 12.89 11.79 -7.67
CA ARG A 64 13.39 13.12 -7.98
C ARG A 64 13.49 13.42 -9.48
N GLY A 65 13.75 12.40 -10.29
CA GLY A 65 13.94 12.53 -11.74
C GLY A 65 12.69 12.13 -12.52
N ARG A 66 11.95 11.16 -12.02
CA ARG A 66 10.86 10.49 -12.72
C ARG A 66 9.48 10.98 -12.27
N GLY A 67 9.40 11.73 -11.16
CA GLY A 67 8.14 12.16 -10.57
C GLY A 67 7.44 11.06 -9.76
N PRO A 68 6.10 11.07 -9.67
CA PRO A 68 5.36 10.01 -9.00
C PRO A 68 5.58 8.67 -9.70
N VAL A 69 6.01 7.67 -8.95
CA VAL A 69 6.19 6.28 -9.40
C VAL A 69 5.42 5.35 -8.49
N ALA A 70 4.88 4.28 -9.04
CA ALA A 70 4.15 3.28 -8.29
C ALA A 70 4.48 1.87 -8.78
N THR A 71 4.79 0.97 -7.86
CA THR A 71 4.84 -0.45 -8.14
C THR A 71 3.43 -1.01 -8.03
N VAL A 72 2.90 -1.51 -9.12
CA VAL A 72 1.57 -2.12 -9.19
C VAL A 72 1.67 -3.61 -9.48
N LEU A 73 0.80 -4.39 -8.87
CA LEU A 73 0.62 -5.81 -9.21
C LEU A 73 -0.61 -5.93 -10.08
N VAL A 74 -0.42 -6.36 -11.31
CA VAL A 74 -1.53 -6.66 -12.22
C VAL A 74 -2.23 -7.94 -11.74
N GLN A 75 -3.53 -7.88 -11.55
CA GLN A 75 -4.36 -9.01 -11.12
C GLN A 75 -5.27 -9.54 -12.24
N LYS A 76 -5.67 -8.67 -13.16
CA LYS A 76 -6.53 -9.01 -14.32
C LYS A 76 -6.19 -8.09 -15.47
N GLY A 77 -6.44 -8.59 -16.69
CA GLY A 77 -6.20 -7.84 -17.93
C GLY A 77 -4.71 -7.63 -18.21
N THR A 78 -4.42 -6.85 -19.23
CA THR A 78 -3.05 -6.52 -19.64
C THR A 78 -2.84 -5.02 -19.59
N LEU A 79 -1.79 -4.58 -18.91
CA LEU A 79 -1.38 -3.18 -18.86
C LEU A 79 -0.34 -2.91 -19.94
N ASN A 80 -0.55 -1.83 -20.71
CA ASN A 80 0.34 -1.44 -21.81
C ASN A 80 0.86 -0.02 -21.59
N ILE A 81 2.01 0.27 -22.18
CA ILE A 81 2.47 1.66 -22.33
C ILE A 81 1.44 2.45 -23.12
N GLY A 82 1.08 3.63 -22.64
CA GLY A 82 0.06 4.48 -23.27
C GLY A 82 -1.32 4.36 -22.66
N ASP A 83 -1.60 3.34 -21.85
CA ASP A 83 -2.89 3.18 -21.18
C ASP A 83 -3.16 4.34 -20.22
N ALA A 84 -4.40 4.82 -20.19
CA ALA A 84 -4.87 5.74 -19.16
C ALA A 84 -5.18 4.94 -17.90
N ILE A 85 -4.57 5.29 -16.77
CA ILE A 85 -4.75 4.57 -15.51
C ILE A 85 -5.20 5.47 -14.38
N VAL A 86 -5.90 4.88 -13.42
CA VAL A 86 -6.23 5.50 -12.14
C VAL A 86 -5.82 4.57 -11.00
N ALA A 87 -5.09 5.10 -10.02
CA ALA A 87 -4.68 4.39 -8.81
C ALA A 87 -5.04 5.25 -7.60
N GLY A 88 -6.03 4.79 -6.81
CA GLY A 88 -6.57 5.62 -5.73
C GLY A 88 -7.07 6.97 -6.24
N ARG A 89 -6.42 8.05 -5.79
CA ARG A 89 -6.67 9.44 -6.20
C ARG A 89 -5.75 9.90 -7.34
N ALA A 90 -4.71 9.15 -7.65
CA ALA A 90 -3.79 9.44 -8.73
C ALA A 90 -4.36 8.93 -10.06
N TYR A 91 -4.12 9.64 -11.14
CA TYR A 91 -4.44 9.22 -12.49
C TYR A 91 -3.29 9.63 -13.42
N GLY A 92 -3.28 9.13 -14.62
CA GLY A 92 -2.29 9.52 -15.61
C GLY A 92 -2.21 8.50 -16.74
N ARG A 93 -1.27 8.74 -17.66
CA ARG A 93 -0.98 7.84 -18.76
C ARG A 93 0.32 7.11 -18.50
N VAL A 94 0.33 5.80 -18.67
CA VAL A 94 1.54 4.99 -18.54
C VAL A 94 2.57 5.45 -19.56
N ARG A 95 3.64 6.11 -19.10
CA ARG A 95 4.73 6.59 -19.96
C ARG A 95 5.82 5.54 -20.14
N ALA A 96 6.08 4.78 -19.10
CA ALA A 96 7.04 3.71 -19.09
C ALA A 96 6.66 2.72 -17.98
N MET A 97 7.06 1.47 -18.19
CA MET A 97 6.99 0.40 -17.21
C MET A 97 8.36 -0.25 -17.07
N LEU A 98 8.72 -0.62 -15.85
CA LEU A 98 9.98 -1.30 -15.54
C LEU A 98 9.67 -2.56 -14.73
N ASP A 99 10.42 -3.63 -15.02
CA ASP A 99 10.38 -4.87 -14.25
C ASP A 99 11.10 -4.73 -12.87
N ASP A 100 11.16 -5.81 -12.11
CA ASP A 100 11.87 -5.91 -10.83
C ASP A 100 13.39 -5.67 -10.97
N ASN A 101 13.95 -5.88 -12.15
CA ASN A 101 15.34 -5.62 -12.49
C ASN A 101 15.57 -4.23 -13.12
N MET A 102 14.56 -3.34 -13.07
CA MET A 102 14.58 -2.00 -13.66
C MET A 102 14.75 -1.98 -15.19
N ARG A 103 14.37 -3.06 -15.88
CA ARG A 103 14.39 -3.16 -17.35
C ARG A 103 13.08 -2.68 -17.92
N PRO A 104 13.09 -1.96 -19.06
CA PRO A 104 11.87 -1.52 -19.72
C PRO A 104 10.99 -2.69 -20.15
N MET A 105 9.68 -2.55 -19.93
CA MET A 105 8.64 -3.47 -20.36
C MET A 105 7.59 -2.71 -21.16
N GLU A 106 7.05 -3.35 -22.20
CA GLU A 106 5.95 -2.77 -23.01
C GLU A 106 4.58 -3.18 -22.49
N THR A 107 4.48 -4.40 -21.95
CA THR A 107 3.23 -5.00 -21.48
C THR A 107 3.45 -5.69 -20.13
N ALA A 108 2.43 -5.67 -19.27
CA ALA A 108 2.40 -6.42 -18.02
C ALA A 108 1.10 -7.21 -17.91
N VAL A 109 1.21 -8.52 -17.67
CA VAL A 109 0.10 -9.46 -17.54
C VAL A 109 -0.19 -9.78 -16.06
N PRO A 110 -1.29 -10.50 -15.74
CA PRO A 110 -1.60 -10.89 -14.36
C PRO A 110 -0.42 -11.57 -13.64
N SER A 111 -0.32 -11.32 -12.35
CA SER A 111 0.75 -11.77 -11.44
C SER A 111 2.11 -11.08 -11.64
N GLN A 112 2.24 -10.13 -12.56
CA GLN A 112 3.48 -9.37 -12.74
C GLN A 112 3.46 -8.08 -11.90
N PRO A 113 4.43 -7.88 -11.01
CA PRO A 113 4.70 -6.59 -10.41
C PRO A 113 5.43 -5.71 -11.44
N VAL A 114 5.03 -4.47 -11.56
CA VAL A 114 5.65 -3.53 -12.50
C VAL A 114 5.69 -2.12 -11.92
N LEU A 115 6.83 -1.45 -12.07
CA LEU A 115 6.99 -0.05 -11.70
C LEU A 115 6.45 0.82 -12.84
N VAL A 116 5.40 1.58 -12.54
CA VAL A 116 4.70 2.45 -13.50
C VAL A 116 5.10 3.90 -13.30
N LEU A 117 5.40 4.58 -14.41
CA LEU A 117 5.69 6.00 -14.51
C LEU A 117 4.58 6.71 -15.28
N GLY A 118 4.26 7.95 -14.86
CA GLY A 118 3.30 8.79 -15.59
C GLY A 118 2.08 9.20 -14.79
N LEU A 119 2.01 8.83 -13.52
CA LEU A 119 0.96 9.27 -12.61
C LEU A 119 1.09 10.75 -12.24
N THR A 120 -0.04 11.42 -11.98
CA THR A 120 -0.10 12.83 -11.57
C THR A 120 0.21 13.05 -10.09
N ALA A 121 0.07 12.01 -9.27
CA ALA A 121 0.32 12.03 -7.83
C ALA A 121 0.76 10.65 -7.36
N VAL A 122 1.26 10.58 -6.14
CA VAL A 122 1.62 9.30 -5.49
C VAL A 122 0.35 8.66 -4.96
N PRO A 123 -0.04 7.45 -5.45
CA PRO A 123 -1.14 6.68 -4.87
C PRO A 123 -0.78 6.14 -3.48
N GLY A 124 -1.76 5.69 -2.74
CA GLY A 124 -1.55 4.97 -1.48
C GLY A 124 -1.17 3.51 -1.72
N ALA A 125 -0.37 2.93 -0.82
CA ALA A 125 -0.20 1.48 -0.79
C ALA A 125 -1.56 0.81 -0.50
N GLY A 126 -1.88 -0.26 -1.22
CA GLY A 126 -3.18 -0.91 -1.17
C GLY A 126 -4.28 -0.25 -2.02
N ASP A 127 -4.02 0.90 -2.64
CA ASP A 127 -4.98 1.51 -3.57
C ASP A 127 -5.19 0.61 -4.79
N THR A 128 -6.45 0.39 -5.15
CA THR A 128 -6.79 -0.32 -6.39
C THR A 128 -6.45 0.54 -7.60
N PHE A 129 -5.76 -0.05 -8.58
CA PHE A 129 -5.59 0.58 -9.88
C PHE A 129 -6.45 -0.10 -10.95
N LEU A 130 -6.79 0.67 -11.97
CA LEU A 130 -7.47 0.17 -13.17
C LEU A 130 -7.05 0.99 -14.40
N ALA A 131 -6.99 0.35 -15.55
CA ALA A 131 -6.92 1.01 -16.83
C ALA A 131 -8.32 1.50 -17.23
N ALA A 132 -8.39 2.75 -17.69
CA ALA A 132 -9.60 3.39 -18.18
C ALA A 132 -9.52 3.58 -19.69
N ASP A 133 -10.66 3.75 -20.33
CA ASP A 133 -10.74 3.91 -21.79
C ASP A 133 -10.02 5.17 -22.28
N ASP A 134 -10.05 6.23 -21.47
CA ASP A 134 -9.40 7.50 -21.79
C ASP A 134 -8.95 8.28 -20.52
N ASP A 135 -8.15 9.32 -20.74
CA ASP A 135 -7.63 10.19 -19.68
C ASP A 135 -8.75 10.94 -18.93
N ARG A 136 -9.84 11.28 -19.62
CA ARG A 136 -10.98 11.99 -19.04
C ARG A 136 -11.72 11.09 -18.04
N THR A 137 -11.96 9.85 -18.43
CA THR A 137 -12.58 8.83 -17.57
C THR A 137 -11.68 8.52 -16.37
N ALA A 138 -10.37 8.34 -16.58
CA ALA A 138 -9.41 8.15 -15.49
C ALA A 138 -9.45 9.29 -14.49
N ARG A 139 -9.42 10.54 -14.96
CA ARG A 139 -9.51 11.74 -14.12
C ARG A 139 -10.83 11.80 -13.35
N GLN A 140 -11.94 11.54 -13.99
CA GLN A 140 -13.27 11.58 -13.37
C GLN A 140 -13.38 10.55 -12.23
N ILE A 141 -12.86 9.33 -12.44
CA ILE A 141 -12.82 8.29 -11.40
C ILE A 141 -11.95 8.73 -10.22
N ALA A 142 -10.76 9.31 -10.49
CA ALA A 142 -9.87 9.80 -9.45
C ALA A 142 -10.51 10.91 -8.60
N GLU A 143 -11.15 11.90 -9.26
CA GLU A 143 -11.88 12.98 -8.60
C GLU A 143 -13.05 12.46 -7.73
N GLN A 144 -13.79 11.48 -8.23
CA GLN A 144 -14.88 10.84 -7.47
C GLN A 144 -14.35 10.09 -6.24
N ARG A 145 -13.26 9.33 -6.38
CA ARG A 145 -12.61 8.62 -5.26
C ARG A 145 -12.11 9.62 -4.21
N GLN A 146 -11.50 10.71 -4.65
CA GLN A 146 -11.01 11.77 -3.77
C GLN A 146 -12.17 12.46 -3.02
N ALA A 147 -13.28 12.76 -3.69
CA ALA A 147 -14.46 13.36 -3.07
C ALA A 147 -15.07 12.44 -2.00
N ARG A 148 -15.21 11.13 -2.29
CA ARG A 148 -15.68 10.13 -1.32
C ARG A 148 -14.78 10.05 -0.09
N ARG A 149 -13.46 10.04 -0.28
CA ARG A 149 -12.51 10.01 0.83
C ARG A 149 -12.60 11.25 1.71
N ARG A 150 -12.66 12.45 1.10
CA ARG A 150 -12.84 13.71 1.84
C ARG A 150 -14.15 13.72 2.63
N ALA A 151 -15.24 13.23 2.03
CA ALA A 151 -16.53 13.12 2.71
C ALA A 151 -16.47 12.17 3.91
N ALA A 152 -15.78 11.03 3.78
CA ALA A 152 -15.57 10.09 4.87
C ALA A 152 -14.71 10.69 5.99
N GLU A 153 -13.61 11.38 5.65
CA GLU A 153 -12.73 12.07 6.60
C GLU A 153 -13.50 13.19 7.35
N MET A 154 -14.32 13.96 6.63
CA MET A 154 -15.19 14.97 7.26
C MET A 154 -16.27 14.35 8.17
N ALA A 155 -16.84 13.22 7.79
CA ALA A 155 -17.82 12.53 8.63
C ALA A 155 -17.21 11.98 9.93
N ILE A 156 -15.96 11.54 9.88
CA ILE A 156 -15.20 11.09 11.06
C ILE A 156 -14.84 12.29 11.95
N SER A 157 -14.32 13.37 11.35
CA SER A 157 -13.94 14.59 12.08
C SER A 157 -15.15 15.37 12.60
N GLY A 158 -16.29 15.27 11.92
CA GLY A 158 -17.56 15.91 12.29
C GLY A 158 -18.41 15.11 13.28
N ARG A 159 -17.93 13.95 13.77
CA ARG A 159 -18.56 13.28 14.90
C ARG A 159 -18.62 14.30 16.04
N ARG A 160 -19.87 14.71 16.36
CA ARG A 160 -20.14 15.67 17.43
C ARG A 160 -19.31 15.28 18.64
N ARG A 161 -18.43 16.19 19.06
CA ARG A 161 -17.79 16.11 20.37
C ARG A 161 -18.91 15.99 21.38
N THR A 162 -18.96 14.87 22.09
CA THR A 162 -19.93 14.68 23.15
C THR A 162 -19.56 15.63 24.29
N LEU A 163 -20.52 15.95 25.15
CA LEU A 163 -20.24 16.74 26.36
C LEU A 163 -19.17 16.05 27.22
N GLU A 164 -19.09 14.72 27.16
CA GLU A 164 -18.04 13.91 27.81
C GLU A 164 -16.67 14.22 27.24
N ASP A 165 -16.49 14.31 25.91
CA ASP A 165 -15.22 14.72 25.25
C ASP A 165 -14.81 16.15 25.65
N LEU A 166 -15.78 17.05 25.90
CA LEU A 166 -15.54 18.40 26.39
C LEU A 166 -15.12 18.41 27.85
N PHE A 167 -15.74 17.57 28.69
CA PHE A 167 -15.33 17.43 30.11
C PHE A 167 -13.96 16.76 30.25
N ASP A 168 -13.63 15.80 29.40
CA ASP A 168 -12.30 15.19 29.36
C ASP A 168 -11.25 16.18 28.88
N GLN A 169 -11.55 17.03 27.89
CA GLN A 169 -10.66 18.12 27.48
C GLN A 169 -10.48 19.21 28.57
N LEU A 170 -11.51 19.45 29.39
CA LEU A 170 -11.40 20.36 30.53
C LEU A 170 -10.59 19.76 31.68
N LYS A 171 -10.61 18.44 31.85
CA LYS A 171 -9.75 17.71 32.80
C LYS A 171 -8.31 17.60 32.32
N ASP A 172 -8.10 17.45 30.98
CA ASP A 172 -6.78 17.44 30.33
C ASP A 172 -6.15 18.85 30.17
N GLY A 173 -6.82 19.91 30.61
CA GLY A 173 -6.39 21.30 30.48
C GLY A 173 -5.04 21.64 31.15
N GLU A 174 -4.44 20.74 31.91
CA GLU A 174 -3.11 20.85 32.48
C GLU A 174 -2.02 20.09 31.69
N LYS A 175 -2.39 19.28 30.68
CA LYS A 175 -1.43 18.53 29.87
C LYS A 175 -0.93 19.35 28.71
N SER A 176 0.39 19.46 28.57
CA SER A 176 1.02 20.06 27.40
C SER A 176 0.87 19.14 26.17
N SER A 177 0.33 19.67 25.07
CA SER A 177 0.25 18.91 23.83
C SER A 177 1.42 19.21 22.91
N LEU A 178 2.20 18.19 22.52
CA LEU A 178 3.23 18.30 21.49
C LEU A 178 2.64 17.94 20.14
N ASN A 179 2.41 18.96 19.31
CA ASN A 179 1.87 18.78 17.97
C ASN A 179 2.99 18.51 16.98
N LEU A 180 2.92 17.37 16.27
CA LEU A 180 3.93 16.92 15.33
C LEU A 180 3.41 16.95 13.89
N ILE A 181 4.30 17.31 12.97
CA ILE A 181 4.11 17.13 11.52
C ILE A 181 5.14 16.12 11.05
N ILE A 182 4.66 15.00 10.49
CA ILE A 182 5.52 13.94 9.96
C ILE A 182 5.63 14.09 8.45
N LYS A 183 6.86 14.10 7.95
CA LYS A 183 7.18 14.15 6.52
C LYS A 183 8.25 13.11 6.21
N GLY A 184 7.99 12.23 5.23
CA GLY A 184 8.93 11.20 4.79
C GLY A 184 9.06 11.15 3.27
N ASP A 185 9.98 10.35 2.78
CA ASP A 185 10.22 10.10 1.36
C ASP A 185 9.23 9.11 0.74
N GLY A 186 8.62 8.26 1.58
CA GLY A 186 7.61 7.28 1.20
C GLY A 186 6.50 7.16 2.23
N SER A 187 5.35 6.66 1.80
CA SER A 187 4.18 6.46 2.68
C SER A 187 4.46 5.45 3.79
N GLY A 188 5.17 4.35 3.49
CA GLY A 188 5.52 3.34 4.47
C GLY A 188 6.44 3.86 5.58
N SER A 189 7.42 4.72 5.23
CA SER A 189 8.30 5.35 6.23
C SER A 189 7.53 6.27 7.18
N VAL A 190 6.54 7.01 6.64
CA VAL A 190 5.67 7.91 7.43
C VAL A 190 4.78 7.10 8.37
N GLU A 191 4.18 6.00 7.89
CA GLU A 191 3.32 5.12 8.68
C GLU A 191 4.10 4.41 9.80
N ALA A 192 5.27 3.86 9.48
CA ALA A 192 6.14 3.23 10.49
C ALA A 192 6.58 4.20 11.58
N LEU A 193 6.88 5.46 11.22
CA LEU A 193 7.22 6.49 12.19
C LEU A 193 6.01 6.90 13.05
N GLU A 194 4.82 7.02 12.44
CA GLU A 194 3.57 7.28 13.16
C GLU A 194 3.29 6.20 14.20
N ASP A 195 3.37 4.92 13.79
CA ASP A 195 3.16 3.78 14.67
C ASP A 195 4.17 3.72 15.82
N ALA A 196 5.42 4.08 15.56
CA ALA A 196 6.45 4.16 16.59
C ALA A 196 6.18 5.30 17.59
N LEU A 197 5.75 6.46 17.10
CA LEU A 197 5.45 7.63 17.93
C LEU A 197 4.20 7.43 18.81
N VAL A 198 3.16 6.77 18.27
CA VAL A 198 1.94 6.46 19.03
C VAL A 198 2.22 5.49 20.18
N LYS A 199 3.21 4.60 20.03
CA LYS A 199 3.62 3.64 21.07
C LYS A 199 4.58 4.23 22.10
N LEU A 200 5.07 5.45 21.89
CA LEU A 200 5.95 6.13 22.85
C LEU A 200 5.14 6.65 24.05
N GLU A 201 5.38 6.07 25.20
CA GLU A 201 4.95 6.62 26.47
C GLU A 201 5.88 7.79 26.84
N VAL A 202 5.40 9.03 26.65
CA VAL A 202 6.25 10.22 26.86
C VAL A 202 6.26 10.61 28.33
N SER A 203 5.16 10.96 28.89
CA SER A 203 4.90 11.17 30.32
C SER A 203 3.43 11.47 30.52
N ASP A 204 2.93 11.35 31.74
CA ASP A 204 1.53 11.66 32.06
C ASP A 204 1.17 13.15 31.85
N GLU A 205 2.16 14.03 31.72
CA GLU A 205 2.00 15.48 31.55
C GLU A 205 2.02 15.93 30.06
N VAL A 206 2.47 15.09 29.12
CA VAL A 206 2.63 15.46 27.70
C VAL A 206 1.91 14.50 26.80
N THR A 207 1.00 15.01 25.98
CA THR A 207 0.31 14.23 24.95
C THR A 207 0.91 14.49 23.58
N LEU A 208 1.36 13.43 22.88
CA LEU A 208 1.78 13.52 21.49
C LEU A 208 0.57 13.55 20.56
N ARG A 209 0.53 14.52 19.65
CA ARG A 209 -0.53 14.63 18.64
C ARG A 209 0.06 14.83 17.24
N ILE A 210 -0.20 13.89 16.34
CA ILE A 210 0.19 14.02 14.94
C ILE A 210 -0.89 14.80 14.21
N ILE A 211 -0.60 16.05 13.84
CA ILE A 211 -1.55 16.96 13.19
C ILE A 211 -1.50 16.89 11.67
N HIS A 212 -0.37 16.46 11.10
CA HIS A 212 -0.25 16.29 9.66
C HIS A 212 0.81 15.25 9.31
N ARG A 213 0.54 14.49 8.26
CA ARG A 213 1.46 13.51 7.66
C ARG A 213 1.49 13.66 6.14
N GLY A 214 2.63 13.37 5.53
CA GLY A 214 2.75 13.44 4.08
C GLY A 214 4.11 13.02 3.55
N VAL A 215 4.16 12.78 2.26
CA VAL A 215 5.38 12.42 1.54
C VAL A 215 5.99 13.68 0.94
N ILE A 216 7.31 13.85 1.09
CA ILE A 216 8.08 14.94 0.49
C ILE A 216 9.36 14.42 -0.13
N ILE A 217 9.87 15.13 -1.13
CA ILE A 217 11.24 14.92 -1.64
C ILE A 217 12.21 15.62 -0.67
N PRO A 218 13.20 14.93 -0.08
CA PRO A 218 14.21 15.59 0.71
C PRO A 218 14.99 16.58 -0.17
N MET A 219 14.92 17.86 0.12
CA MET A 219 15.81 18.84 -0.52
C MET A 219 17.24 18.54 -0.09
N ARG A 220 18.10 18.24 -1.05
CA ARG A 220 19.54 18.17 -0.78
C ARG A 220 19.99 19.56 -0.35
N ALA A 221 20.58 19.68 0.83
CA ALA A 221 21.27 20.90 1.21
C ALA A 221 22.24 21.26 0.10
N ARG A 222 22.11 22.46 -0.47
CA ARG A 222 23.14 23.00 -1.35
C ARG A 222 24.37 23.21 -0.47
N ASN A 223 25.39 22.36 -0.68
CA ASN A 223 26.71 22.68 -0.16
C ASN A 223 27.17 23.94 -0.92
N SER A 224 27.14 25.05 -0.24
CA SER A 224 27.82 26.28 -0.61
C SER A 224 29.30 26.18 -0.29
#